data_656d0750e433478cc97f757024885267
#
_entry.id   656d0750e433478cc97f757024885267
#
_cell.length_a   1.000
_cell.length_b   1.000
_cell.length_c   1.000
_cell.angle_alpha   90.00
_cell.angle_beta   90.00
_cell.angle_gamma   90.00
#
_symmetry.space_group_name_H-M   'P 1'
#
loop_
_entity.id
_entity.type
_entity.pdbx_description
1 polymer ?
#
loop_
_entity_poly.entity_id
_entity_poly.type
_entity_poly.pdbx_seq_one_letter_code
_entity_poly.pdbx_strand_id
1 'polypeptide(L)'
;SETLTVMPRVINTANNYIAIGENIHATRALRRDGKRVETLADGTEGVPFKDIQGESHLLNVPEHFKKTQPYEQGQIKHFMVAIWKGVHGNADDQEQGAKYVVQEAHRQEKAGARFLDLNVDEVSYDLAEQKRAMQWLVKTVQKVATVPLSIDSSNSEIIAEGLAAYDNVAGPPLLNSVALERVDALDLVERYNSHVMLTAASADGMPEDAEERLENVGRLIEETMKRGIEPDRVYIDPLAFPISVSKEYG
;
A
#
# COMPACT_ATOMS: atom_id res chain seq x y z
N SER A 1 32.30 -19.25 -18.21
CA SER A 1 31.59 -18.21 -17.42
C SER A 1 31.41 -16.97 -18.29
N GLU A 2 30.25 -16.85 -18.94
CA GLU A 2 29.89 -15.64 -19.64
C GLU A 2 29.29 -14.68 -18.60
N THR A 3 30.00 -13.62 -18.32
CA THR A 3 29.57 -12.51 -17.52
C THR A 3 28.49 -11.80 -18.35
N LEU A 4 27.23 -11.92 -17.95
CA LEU A 4 26.13 -11.13 -18.49
C LEU A 4 26.42 -9.65 -18.21
N THR A 5 26.99 -8.96 -19.20
CA THR A 5 27.08 -7.50 -19.16
C THR A 5 25.70 -6.95 -19.45
N VAL A 6 24.89 -6.79 -18.40
CA VAL A 6 23.67 -6.00 -18.49
C VAL A 6 24.12 -4.56 -18.70
N MET A 7 24.08 -4.07 -19.93
CA MET A 7 24.24 -2.64 -20.18
C MET A 7 23.10 -1.91 -19.49
N PRO A 8 23.38 -0.99 -18.54
CA PRO A 8 22.31 -0.18 -17.98
C PRO A 8 21.71 0.64 -19.12
N ARG A 9 20.45 0.42 -19.43
CA ARG A 9 19.68 1.41 -20.20
C ARG A 9 19.82 2.71 -19.43
N VAL A 10 20.43 3.73 -20.06
CA VAL A 10 20.43 5.08 -19.50
C VAL A 10 18.97 5.51 -19.44
N ILE A 11 18.40 5.39 -18.24
CA ILE A 11 17.05 5.88 -17.98
C ILE A 11 17.16 7.39 -18.06
N ASN A 12 16.53 7.96 -19.08
CA ASN A 12 16.38 9.42 -19.16
C ASN A 12 15.44 9.85 -18.04
N THR A 13 16.04 10.27 -16.91
CA THR A 13 15.36 10.59 -15.65
C THR A 13 14.33 11.71 -15.77
N ALA A 14 14.37 12.51 -16.83
CA ALA A 14 13.43 13.61 -17.02
C ALA A 14 11.98 13.17 -17.31
N ASN A 15 11.74 11.94 -17.81
CA ASN A 15 10.40 11.48 -18.20
C ASN A 15 10.00 10.10 -17.67
N ASN A 16 10.83 9.44 -16.84
CA ASN A 16 10.61 8.05 -16.39
C ASN A 16 10.42 7.93 -14.87
N TYR A 17 10.08 9.02 -14.19
CA TYR A 17 9.75 8.95 -12.78
C TYR A 17 8.35 8.37 -12.59
N ILE A 18 8.25 7.29 -11.81
CA ILE A 18 6.99 6.63 -11.46
C ILE A 18 6.76 6.88 -9.98
N ALA A 19 5.74 7.68 -9.65
CA ALA A 19 5.34 7.91 -8.28
C ALA A 19 4.30 6.86 -7.84
N ILE A 20 4.52 6.24 -6.69
CA ILE A 20 3.55 5.36 -6.03
C ILE A 20 2.89 6.17 -4.91
N GLY A 21 1.56 6.26 -4.91
CA GLY A 21 0.80 6.96 -3.89
C GLY A 21 0.53 6.03 -2.70
N GLU A 22 1.24 6.23 -1.58
CA GLU A 22 1.25 5.33 -0.43
C GLU A 22 0.43 5.85 0.77
N ASN A 23 -0.61 6.65 0.56
CA ASN A 23 -1.35 7.21 1.69
C ASN A 23 -2.55 6.37 2.14
N ILE A 24 -3.11 5.51 1.28
CA ILE A 24 -4.22 4.63 1.64
C ILE A 24 -3.67 3.39 2.36
N HIS A 25 -3.29 3.61 3.60
CA HIS A 25 -2.53 2.65 4.39
C HIS A 25 -3.03 2.63 5.83
N ALA A 26 -3.32 1.44 6.35
CA ALA A 26 -3.89 1.26 7.69
C ALA A 26 -2.99 1.80 8.83
N THR A 27 -1.68 1.89 8.59
CA THR A 27 -0.72 2.43 9.56
C THR A 27 -0.77 3.95 9.71
N ARG A 28 -1.35 4.66 8.73
CA ARG A 28 -1.37 6.14 8.74
C ARG A 28 -2.17 6.69 9.90
N ALA A 29 -1.53 7.56 10.69
CA ALA A 29 -2.10 8.15 11.88
C ALA A 29 -2.11 9.68 11.82
N LEU A 30 -3.13 10.27 12.42
CA LEU A 30 -3.24 11.71 12.68
C LEU A 30 -3.16 11.96 14.17
N ARG A 31 -2.52 13.06 14.59
CA ARG A 31 -2.56 13.52 15.97
C ARG A 31 -3.94 14.05 16.29
N ARG A 32 -4.53 13.62 17.41
CA ARG A 32 -5.85 14.06 17.86
C ARG A 32 -5.91 15.56 18.18
N ASP A 33 -4.82 16.14 18.67
CA ASP A 33 -4.65 17.58 18.88
C ASP A 33 -4.20 18.35 17.63
N GLY A 34 -4.12 17.67 16.49
CA GLY A 34 -3.67 18.25 15.24
C GLY A 34 -4.78 18.97 14.47
N LYS A 35 -4.40 19.87 13.57
CA LYS A 35 -5.32 20.68 12.75
C LYS A 35 -6.24 19.89 11.81
N ARG A 36 -5.98 18.58 11.64
CA ARG A 36 -6.76 17.69 10.78
C ARG A 36 -7.83 16.90 11.52
N VAL A 37 -7.97 17.13 12.81
CA VAL A 37 -9.00 16.49 13.66
C VAL A 37 -9.88 17.57 14.25
N GLU A 38 -11.18 17.32 14.25
CA GLU A 38 -12.20 18.23 14.77
C GLU A 38 -13.06 17.50 15.80
N THR A 39 -13.47 18.22 16.85
CA THR A 39 -14.47 17.74 17.81
C THR A 39 -15.68 18.68 17.74
N LEU A 40 -16.84 18.13 17.37
CA LEU A 40 -18.09 18.86 17.29
C LEU A 40 -18.64 19.20 18.69
N ALA A 41 -19.63 20.10 18.75
CA ALA A 41 -20.25 20.53 19.99
C ALA A 41 -20.94 19.40 20.78
N ASP A 42 -21.35 18.33 20.11
CA ASP A 42 -21.95 17.13 20.71
C ASP A 42 -20.89 16.11 21.22
N GLY A 43 -19.59 16.42 21.07
CA GLY A 43 -18.48 15.55 21.45
C GLY A 43 -18.06 14.55 20.36
N THR A 44 -18.68 14.56 19.18
CA THR A 44 -18.25 13.73 18.05
C THR A 44 -16.88 14.18 17.58
N GLU A 45 -15.89 13.28 17.62
CA GLU A 45 -14.54 13.51 17.10
C GLU A 45 -14.37 12.85 15.74
N GLY A 46 -13.70 13.52 14.81
CA GLY A 46 -13.48 12.97 13.49
C GLY A 46 -12.47 13.74 12.66
N VAL A 47 -12.29 13.28 11.43
CA VAL A 47 -11.41 13.89 10.43
C VAL A 47 -12.27 14.56 9.36
N PRO A 48 -12.31 15.91 9.31
CA PRO A 48 -13.02 16.62 8.25
C PRO A 48 -12.34 16.39 6.89
N PHE A 49 -13.16 16.19 5.88
CA PHE A 49 -12.68 16.05 4.51
C PHE A 49 -13.70 16.56 3.49
N LYS A 50 -13.26 16.79 2.27
CA LYS A 50 -14.15 17.05 1.13
C LYS A 50 -14.12 15.84 0.21
N ASP A 51 -15.28 15.40 -0.24
CA ASP A 51 -15.37 14.36 -1.25
C ASP A 51 -14.95 14.87 -2.65
N ILE A 52 -15.00 13.99 -3.65
CA ILE A 52 -14.60 14.35 -5.02
C ILE A 52 -15.55 15.33 -5.71
N GLN A 53 -16.76 15.53 -5.18
CA GLN A 53 -17.72 16.56 -5.59
C GLN A 53 -17.47 17.91 -4.87
N GLY A 54 -16.61 17.94 -3.84
CA GLY A 54 -16.30 19.12 -3.05
C GLY A 54 -17.22 19.31 -1.84
N GLU A 55 -18.11 18.37 -1.56
CA GLU A 55 -18.99 18.39 -0.39
C GLU A 55 -18.20 18.08 0.89
N SER A 56 -18.54 18.79 1.97
CA SER A 56 -17.86 18.64 3.26
C SER A 56 -18.47 17.50 4.08
N HIS A 57 -17.60 16.65 4.61
CA HIS A 57 -17.92 15.48 5.43
C HIS A 57 -17.03 15.41 6.66
N LEU A 58 -17.42 14.59 7.63
CA LEU A 58 -16.62 14.24 8.79
C LEU A 58 -16.49 12.70 8.86
N LEU A 59 -15.29 12.18 8.80
CA LEU A 59 -15.02 10.78 9.13
C LEU A 59 -15.03 10.67 10.65
N ASN A 60 -16.18 10.41 11.25
CA ASN A 60 -16.32 10.32 12.70
C ASN A 60 -15.67 9.04 13.24
N VAL A 61 -14.99 9.17 14.40
CA VAL A 61 -14.32 8.05 15.06
C VAL A 61 -15.34 7.25 15.88
N PRO A 62 -15.57 5.96 15.56
CA PRO A 62 -16.47 5.10 16.32
C PRO A 62 -15.95 4.88 17.75
N GLU A 63 -16.87 4.71 18.71
CA GLU A 63 -16.54 4.61 20.14
C GLU A 63 -15.56 3.49 20.49
N HIS A 64 -15.62 2.36 19.79
CA HIS A 64 -14.68 1.26 20.04
C HIS A 64 -13.23 1.60 19.63
N PHE A 65 -13.01 2.50 18.66
CA PHE A 65 -11.65 2.97 18.34
C PHE A 65 -11.06 3.82 19.44
N LYS A 66 -11.90 4.51 20.24
CA LYS A 66 -11.43 5.32 21.36
C LYS A 66 -10.81 4.49 22.51
N LYS A 67 -11.00 3.17 22.49
CA LYS A 67 -10.41 2.21 23.43
C LYS A 67 -9.13 1.54 22.91
N THR A 68 -8.66 1.95 21.74
CA THR A 68 -7.44 1.39 21.15
C THR A 68 -6.21 2.11 21.66
N GLN A 69 -5.09 1.40 21.77
CA GLN A 69 -3.81 1.96 22.20
C GLN A 69 -3.38 3.19 21.38
N PRO A 70 -3.46 3.22 20.04
CA PRO A 70 -3.12 4.44 19.30
C PRO A 70 -3.96 5.65 19.71
N TYR A 71 -5.26 5.46 19.94
CA TYR A 71 -6.13 6.56 20.35
C TYR A 71 -5.81 7.07 21.74
N GLU A 72 -5.53 6.19 22.70
CA GLU A 72 -5.07 6.55 24.05
C GLU A 72 -3.73 7.29 24.02
N GLN A 73 -2.88 6.99 23.05
CA GLN A 73 -1.62 7.69 22.78
C GLN A 73 -1.79 8.98 21.94
N GLY A 74 -3.02 9.46 21.76
CA GLY A 74 -3.32 10.70 21.06
C GLY A 74 -3.28 10.60 19.53
N GLN A 75 -3.50 9.42 18.96
CA GLN A 75 -3.49 9.18 17.51
C GLN A 75 -4.80 8.58 17.00
N ILE A 76 -5.20 8.98 15.80
CA ILE A 76 -6.30 8.37 15.06
C ILE A 76 -5.72 7.66 13.81
N LYS A 77 -5.85 6.34 13.76
CA LYS A 77 -5.56 5.53 12.56
C LYS A 77 -6.70 5.69 11.56
N HIS A 78 -6.70 6.79 10.81
CA HIS A 78 -7.88 7.26 10.08
C HIS A 78 -8.28 6.34 8.92
N PHE A 79 -7.34 5.67 8.24
CA PHE A 79 -7.69 4.68 7.22
C PHE A 79 -8.23 3.39 7.83
N MET A 80 -7.76 2.97 9.03
CA MET A 80 -8.39 1.86 9.76
C MET A 80 -9.85 2.18 10.08
N VAL A 81 -10.15 3.42 10.51
CA VAL A 81 -11.53 3.87 10.76
C VAL A 81 -12.35 3.81 9.47
N ALA A 82 -11.84 4.35 8.36
CA ALA A 82 -12.55 4.35 7.08
C ALA A 82 -12.83 2.94 6.56
N ILE A 83 -11.84 2.05 6.63
CA ILE A 83 -11.95 0.65 6.20
C ILE A 83 -12.96 -0.10 7.08
N TRP A 84 -12.86 0.04 8.41
CA TRP A 84 -13.81 -0.60 9.32
C TRP A 84 -15.25 -0.15 9.03
N LYS A 85 -15.48 1.15 8.83
CA LYS A 85 -16.79 1.69 8.46
C LYS A 85 -17.30 1.06 7.17
N GLY A 86 -16.45 0.95 6.18
CA GLY A 86 -16.80 0.35 4.89
C GLY A 86 -17.16 -1.14 4.97
N VAL A 87 -16.49 -1.89 5.84
CA VAL A 87 -16.69 -3.35 5.98
C VAL A 87 -17.81 -3.70 6.96
N HIS A 88 -17.89 -2.99 8.10
CA HIS A 88 -18.72 -3.38 9.24
C HIS A 88 -19.77 -2.34 9.63
N GLY A 89 -19.68 -1.12 9.12
CA GLY A 89 -20.59 -0.04 9.47
C GLY A 89 -22.00 -0.21 8.90
N ASN A 90 -22.91 0.61 9.38
CA ASN A 90 -24.23 0.76 8.76
C ASN A 90 -24.12 1.47 7.39
N ALA A 91 -25.22 1.74 6.72
CA ALA A 91 -25.23 2.35 5.38
C ALA A 91 -24.52 3.72 5.35
N ASP A 92 -24.74 4.56 6.35
CA ASP A 92 -24.13 5.89 6.45
C ASP A 92 -22.61 5.78 6.71
N ASP A 93 -22.19 4.84 7.57
CA ASP A 93 -20.80 4.54 7.82
C ASP A 93 -20.09 4.03 6.57
N GLN A 94 -20.73 3.12 5.84
CA GLN A 94 -20.18 2.56 4.59
C GLN A 94 -19.96 3.65 3.54
N GLU A 95 -20.93 4.55 3.38
CA GLU A 95 -20.79 5.70 2.47
C GLU A 95 -19.65 6.62 2.91
N GLN A 96 -19.58 6.94 4.20
CA GLN A 96 -18.54 7.81 4.76
C GLN A 96 -17.14 7.21 4.57
N GLY A 97 -16.95 5.92 4.90
CA GLY A 97 -15.69 5.21 4.69
C GLY A 97 -15.27 5.17 3.22
N ALA A 98 -16.22 4.88 2.32
CA ALA A 98 -15.95 4.85 0.88
C ALA A 98 -15.57 6.23 0.34
N LYS A 99 -16.30 7.29 0.67
CA LYS A 99 -15.98 8.67 0.27
C LYS A 99 -14.59 9.09 0.75
N TYR A 100 -14.22 8.68 1.97
CA TYR A 100 -12.93 9.02 2.55
C TYR A 100 -11.75 8.39 1.78
N VAL A 101 -11.81 7.11 1.43
CA VAL A 101 -10.73 6.46 0.66
C VAL A 101 -10.71 6.94 -0.80
N VAL A 102 -11.86 7.18 -1.40
CA VAL A 102 -12.01 7.67 -2.77
C VAL A 102 -11.41 9.07 -2.95
N GLN A 103 -11.66 10.00 -2.01
CA GLN A 103 -11.08 11.34 -2.09
C GLN A 103 -9.55 11.28 -1.99
N GLU A 104 -9.00 10.38 -1.18
CA GLU A 104 -7.55 10.23 -1.06
C GLU A 104 -6.93 9.63 -2.33
N ALA A 105 -7.57 8.63 -2.93
CA ALA A 105 -7.16 8.08 -4.22
C ALA A 105 -7.08 9.19 -5.28
N HIS A 106 -8.14 9.97 -5.40
CA HIS A 106 -8.20 11.09 -6.34
C HIS A 106 -7.13 12.17 -6.07
N ARG A 107 -6.87 12.46 -4.78
CA ARG A 107 -5.84 13.42 -4.38
C ARG A 107 -4.44 12.96 -4.82
N GLN A 108 -4.14 11.69 -4.65
CA GLN A 108 -2.85 11.11 -5.04
C GLN A 108 -2.69 11.07 -6.56
N GLU A 109 -3.71 10.70 -7.30
CA GLU A 109 -3.69 10.75 -8.77
C GLU A 109 -3.46 12.18 -9.29
N LYS A 110 -4.14 13.17 -8.74
CA LYS A 110 -3.90 14.60 -9.06
C LYS A 110 -2.47 15.04 -8.74
N ALA A 111 -1.85 14.46 -7.74
CA ALA A 111 -0.45 14.71 -7.40
C ALA A 111 0.54 13.96 -8.32
N GLY A 112 0.06 13.15 -9.27
CA GLY A 112 0.88 12.46 -10.25
C GLY A 112 1.22 11.02 -9.92
N ALA A 113 0.52 10.39 -8.96
CA ALA A 113 0.67 8.97 -8.67
C ALA A 113 0.36 8.12 -9.92
N ARG A 114 1.18 7.11 -10.15
CA ARG A 114 1.04 6.15 -11.27
C ARG A 114 0.56 4.79 -10.79
N PHE A 115 0.63 4.54 -9.49
CA PHE A 115 0.01 3.45 -8.77
C PHE A 115 -0.59 4.01 -7.48
N LEU A 116 -1.70 3.43 -7.02
CA LEU A 116 -2.28 3.69 -5.71
C LEU A 116 -2.02 2.48 -4.83
N ASP A 117 -1.19 2.66 -3.81
CA ASP A 117 -0.80 1.61 -2.89
C ASP A 117 -1.84 1.44 -1.78
N LEU A 118 -2.29 0.20 -1.58
CA LEU A 118 -3.33 -0.17 -0.64
C LEU A 118 -2.79 -1.18 0.37
N ASN A 119 -2.81 -0.82 1.65
CA ASN A 119 -2.34 -1.68 2.74
C ASN A 119 -3.36 -1.75 3.88
N VAL A 120 -3.64 -2.97 4.33
CA VAL A 120 -4.60 -3.28 5.40
C VAL A 120 -3.97 -4.10 6.55
N ASP A 121 -2.66 -4.27 6.59
CA ASP A 121 -2.00 -5.20 7.52
C ASP A 121 -2.33 -4.97 8.99
N GLU A 122 -2.56 -3.72 9.39
CA GLU A 122 -2.84 -3.38 10.79
C GLU A 122 -4.34 -3.35 11.15
N VAL A 123 -5.26 -3.64 10.23
CA VAL A 123 -6.71 -3.55 10.53
C VAL A 123 -7.17 -4.59 11.55
N SER A 124 -6.53 -5.74 11.60
CA SER A 124 -6.84 -6.85 12.50
C SER A 124 -5.68 -7.83 12.59
N TYR A 125 -5.66 -8.64 13.63
CA TYR A 125 -4.80 -9.85 13.73
C TYR A 125 -5.44 -11.07 13.06
N ASP A 126 -6.72 -11.00 12.71
CA ASP A 126 -7.44 -12.07 12.01
C ASP A 126 -7.23 -11.95 10.50
N LEU A 127 -6.64 -12.97 9.89
CA LEU A 127 -6.37 -13.04 8.46
C LEU A 127 -7.65 -12.92 7.61
N ALA A 128 -8.75 -13.50 8.07
CA ALA A 128 -10.02 -13.40 7.35
C ALA A 128 -10.55 -11.97 7.32
N GLU A 129 -10.36 -11.21 8.40
CA GLU A 129 -10.70 -9.77 8.45
C GLU A 129 -9.77 -8.95 7.55
N GLN A 130 -8.47 -9.22 7.55
CA GLN A 130 -7.52 -8.54 6.66
C GLN A 130 -7.87 -8.80 5.19
N LYS A 131 -8.19 -10.04 4.81
CA LYS A 131 -8.64 -10.37 3.45
C LYS A 131 -9.92 -9.63 3.06
N ARG A 132 -10.91 -9.60 3.95
CA ARG A 132 -12.18 -8.89 3.74
C ARG A 132 -11.96 -7.38 3.57
N ALA A 133 -11.08 -6.80 4.40
CA ALA A 133 -10.69 -5.42 4.32
C ALA A 133 -10.00 -5.09 2.99
N MET A 134 -9.07 -5.93 2.52
CA MET A 134 -8.39 -5.75 1.24
C MET A 134 -9.37 -5.85 0.07
N GLN A 135 -10.27 -6.84 0.06
CA GLN A 135 -11.33 -6.94 -0.96
C GLN A 135 -12.19 -5.68 -1.03
N TRP A 136 -12.65 -5.20 0.12
CA TRP A 136 -13.48 -3.99 0.19
C TRP A 136 -12.72 -2.78 -0.35
N LEU A 137 -11.46 -2.61 0.08
CA LEU A 137 -10.63 -1.46 -0.28
C LEU A 137 -10.36 -1.44 -1.79
N VAL A 138 -9.93 -2.57 -2.36
CA VAL A 138 -9.71 -2.71 -3.80
C VAL A 138 -10.98 -2.42 -4.60
N LYS A 139 -12.11 -3.06 -4.24
CA LYS A 139 -13.40 -2.85 -4.92
C LYS A 139 -13.92 -1.41 -4.81
N THR A 140 -13.57 -0.71 -3.75
CA THR A 140 -13.98 0.69 -3.56
C THR A 140 -13.12 1.63 -4.39
N VAL A 141 -11.79 1.49 -4.32
CA VAL A 141 -10.86 2.40 -5.00
C VAL A 141 -10.89 2.21 -6.51
N GLN A 142 -10.93 0.97 -7.02
CA GLN A 142 -10.90 0.71 -8.47
C GLN A 142 -12.09 1.32 -9.23
N LYS A 143 -13.22 1.61 -8.57
CA LYS A 143 -14.39 2.25 -9.22
C LYS A 143 -14.09 3.65 -9.73
N VAL A 144 -13.11 4.32 -9.17
CA VAL A 144 -12.76 5.72 -9.47
C VAL A 144 -11.32 5.89 -9.94
N ALA A 145 -10.45 4.92 -9.67
CA ALA A 145 -9.05 4.96 -10.03
C ALA A 145 -8.85 4.95 -11.55
N THR A 146 -8.03 5.85 -12.04
CA THR A 146 -7.59 5.93 -13.45
C THR A 146 -6.19 5.39 -13.66
N VAL A 147 -5.51 5.04 -12.57
CA VAL A 147 -4.20 4.37 -12.55
C VAL A 147 -4.33 3.02 -11.83
N PRO A 148 -3.46 2.04 -12.13
CA PRO A 148 -3.52 0.73 -11.50
C PRO A 148 -3.26 0.77 -10.00
N LEU A 149 -3.75 -0.24 -9.29
CA LEU A 149 -3.54 -0.40 -7.85
C LEU A 149 -2.25 -1.16 -7.56
N SER A 150 -1.60 -0.80 -6.47
CA SER A 150 -0.53 -1.57 -5.82
C SER A 150 -1.12 -2.27 -4.60
N ILE A 151 -1.03 -3.60 -4.58
CA ILE A 151 -1.54 -4.41 -3.48
C ILE A 151 -0.39 -4.71 -2.55
N ASP A 152 -0.38 -4.02 -1.41
CA ASP A 152 0.70 -4.05 -0.43
C ASP A 152 0.31 -4.84 0.82
N SER A 153 1.06 -5.85 1.13
CA SER A 153 0.98 -6.60 2.38
C SER A 153 2.26 -7.38 2.65
N SER A 154 2.53 -7.61 3.92
CA SER A 154 3.53 -8.57 4.39
C SER A 154 3.08 -10.03 4.25
N ASN A 155 1.80 -10.28 3.95
CA ASN A 155 1.21 -11.60 3.82
C ASN A 155 0.76 -11.87 2.37
N SER A 156 1.32 -12.92 1.75
CA SER A 156 1.01 -13.30 0.36
C SER A 156 -0.45 -13.67 0.13
N GLU A 157 -1.16 -14.16 1.15
CA GLU A 157 -2.59 -14.47 1.03
C GLU A 157 -3.46 -13.22 0.94
N ILE A 158 -3.08 -12.14 1.64
CA ILE A 158 -3.75 -10.84 1.54
C ILE A 158 -3.48 -10.23 0.16
N ILE A 159 -2.24 -10.33 -0.34
CA ILE A 159 -1.89 -9.91 -1.70
C ILE A 159 -2.73 -10.66 -2.74
N ALA A 160 -2.80 -12.01 -2.63
CA ALA A 160 -3.59 -12.81 -3.54
C ALA A 160 -5.07 -12.41 -3.54
N GLU A 161 -5.63 -12.10 -2.38
CA GLU A 161 -7.01 -11.65 -2.23
C GLU A 161 -7.25 -10.30 -2.91
N GLY A 162 -6.33 -9.34 -2.74
CA GLY A 162 -6.40 -8.03 -3.39
C GLY A 162 -6.27 -8.12 -4.90
N LEU A 163 -5.33 -8.93 -5.40
CA LEU A 163 -5.15 -9.17 -6.83
C LEU A 163 -6.37 -9.84 -7.45
N ALA A 164 -6.99 -10.80 -6.76
CA ALA A 164 -8.21 -11.47 -7.20
C ALA A 164 -9.44 -10.53 -7.24
N ALA A 165 -9.46 -9.51 -6.38
CA ALA A 165 -10.54 -8.53 -6.32
C ALA A 165 -10.40 -7.40 -7.35
N TYR A 166 -9.24 -7.26 -7.99
CA TYR A 166 -8.95 -6.18 -8.94
C TYR A 166 -9.29 -6.57 -10.36
N ASP A 167 -10.09 -5.74 -11.04
CA ASP A 167 -10.64 -6.01 -12.38
C ASP A 167 -9.74 -5.52 -13.54
N ASN A 168 -8.51 -5.10 -13.28
CA ASN A 168 -7.55 -4.58 -14.28
C ASN A 168 -8.05 -3.40 -15.12
N VAL A 169 -9.04 -2.66 -14.64
CA VAL A 169 -9.70 -1.58 -15.40
C VAL A 169 -8.76 -0.42 -15.77
N ALA A 170 -7.74 -0.18 -14.95
CA ALA A 170 -6.75 0.88 -15.15
C ALA A 170 -5.35 0.35 -15.55
N GLY A 171 -5.26 -0.92 -15.92
CA GLY A 171 -4.02 -1.61 -16.28
C GLY A 171 -3.54 -2.63 -15.25
N PRO A 172 -2.43 -3.34 -15.52
CA PRO A 172 -1.90 -4.37 -14.64
C PRO A 172 -1.57 -3.83 -13.25
N PRO A 173 -1.97 -4.53 -12.16
CA PRO A 173 -1.66 -4.11 -10.80
C PRO A 173 -0.18 -4.31 -10.46
N LEU A 174 0.26 -3.74 -9.35
CA LEU A 174 1.58 -3.98 -8.75
C LEU A 174 1.41 -4.88 -7.51
N LEU A 175 2.12 -6.01 -7.48
CA LEU A 175 2.28 -6.85 -6.30
C LEU A 175 3.40 -6.24 -5.43
N ASN A 176 3.07 -5.78 -4.24
CA ASN A 176 4.00 -5.13 -3.32
C ASN A 176 4.00 -5.86 -1.96
N SER A 177 4.95 -6.71 -1.65
CA SER A 177 6.19 -7.00 -2.33
C SER A 177 6.55 -8.49 -2.21
N VAL A 178 7.60 -8.90 -2.90
CA VAL A 178 8.21 -10.23 -2.75
C VAL A 178 9.61 -10.08 -2.15
N ALA A 179 9.86 -10.84 -1.07
CA ALA A 179 11.17 -11.02 -0.46
C ALA A 179 11.60 -12.49 -0.58
N LEU A 180 12.86 -12.80 -0.27
CA LEU A 180 13.40 -14.17 -0.37
C LEU A 180 12.63 -15.20 0.47
N GLU A 181 12.07 -14.79 1.62
CA GLU A 181 11.25 -15.66 2.48
C GLU A 181 9.88 -16.01 1.89
N ARG A 182 9.45 -15.27 0.86
CA ARG A 182 8.12 -15.37 0.22
C ARG A 182 8.23 -15.48 -1.30
N VAL A 183 9.28 -16.11 -1.79
CA VAL A 183 9.57 -16.19 -3.24
C VAL A 183 8.43 -16.86 -4.03
N ASP A 184 7.65 -17.74 -3.39
CA ASP A 184 6.49 -18.38 -4.01
C ASP A 184 5.38 -17.38 -4.39
N ALA A 185 5.35 -16.18 -3.79
CA ALA A 185 4.44 -15.12 -4.20
C ALA A 185 4.67 -14.64 -5.64
N LEU A 186 5.83 -14.93 -6.23
CA LEU A 186 6.09 -14.67 -7.66
C LEU A 186 5.13 -15.43 -8.59
N ASP A 187 4.56 -16.55 -8.15
CA ASP A 187 3.60 -17.30 -8.95
C ASP A 187 2.28 -16.51 -9.15
N LEU A 188 1.99 -15.54 -8.26
CA LEU A 188 0.85 -14.64 -8.41
C LEU A 188 1.06 -13.63 -9.54
N VAL A 189 2.31 -13.30 -9.88
CA VAL A 189 2.65 -12.32 -10.93
C VAL A 189 2.10 -12.78 -12.27
N GLU A 190 2.35 -14.04 -12.63
CA GLU A 190 1.84 -14.63 -13.87
C GLU A 190 0.33 -14.85 -13.80
N ARG A 191 -0.16 -15.37 -12.67
CA ARG A 191 -1.58 -15.65 -12.46
C ARG A 191 -2.48 -14.44 -12.67
N TYR A 192 -2.05 -13.27 -12.21
CA TYR A 192 -2.83 -12.03 -12.24
C TYR A 192 -2.29 -11.00 -13.23
N ASN A 193 -1.30 -11.39 -14.05
CA ASN A 193 -0.65 -10.49 -15.01
C ASN A 193 -0.22 -9.16 -14.35
N SER A 194 0.41 -9.24 -13.16
CA SER A 194 0.81 -8.06 -12.39
C SER A 194 2.25 -7.65 -12.67
N HIS A 195 2.61 -6.42 -12.34
CA HIS A 195 3.97 -6.03 -12.00
C HIS A 195 4.33 -6.57 -10.62
N VAL A 196 5.61 -6.55 -10.28
CA VAL A 196 6.11 -6.97 -8.96
C VAL A 196 7.16 -6.02 -8.41
N MET A 197 7.05 -5.72 -7.13
CA MET A 197 8.09 -5.08 -6.32
C MET A 197 8.91 -6.17 -5.62
N LEU A 198 10.20 -6.26 -5.91
CA LEU A 198 11.14 -7.10 -5.19
C LEU A 198 11.78 -6.27 -4.08
N THR A 199 11.77 -6.76 -2.86
CA THR A 199 12.40 -6.06 -1.73
C THR A 199 13.65 -6.82 -1.26
N ALA A 200 14.70 -6.09 -0.92
CA ALA A 200 16.01 -6.65 -0.54
C ALA A 200 16.02 -7.37 0.82
N ALA A 201 14.89 -7.51 1.51
CA ALA A 201 14.80 -8.26 2.76
C ALA A 201 15.00 -9.76 2.55
N SER A 202 15.51 -10.42 3.60
CA SER A 202 15.65 -11.88 3.69
C SER A 202 14.92 -12.43 4.91
N ALA A 203 14.99 -13.76 5.13
CA ALA A 203 14.45 -14.40 6.33
C ALA A 203 15.10 -13.89 7.63
N ASP A 204 16.34 -13.43 7.54
CA ASP A 204 17.09 -12.87 8.67
C ASP A 204 16.72 -11.41 8.95
N GLY A 205 15.88 -10.81 8.10
CA GLY A 205 15.34 -9.46 8.25
C GLY A 205 15.86 -8.47 7.21
N MET A 206 16.19 -7.27 7.67
CA MET A 206 16.70 -6.18 6.83
C MET A 206 18.18 -6.41 6.52
N PRO A 207 18.63 -6.14 5.28
CA PRO A 207 20.03 -6.31 4.91
C PRO A 207 20.95 -5.37 5.71
N GLU A 208 22.07 -5.89 6.17
CA GLU A 208 23.02 -5.13 7.00
C GLU A 208 23.84 -4.14 6.16
N ASP A 209 24.16 -4.51 4.91
CA ASP A 209 25.01 -3.70 4.03
C ASP A 209 24.57 -3.74 2.56
N ALA A 210 25.35 -3.08 1.70
CA ALA A 210 25.09 -3.01 0.27
C ALA A 210 25.33 -4.34 -0.45
N GLU A 211 26.27 -5.16 0.04
CA GLU A 211 26.60 -6.46 -0.57
C GLU A 211 25.45 -7.45 -0.35
N GLU A 212 24.92 -7.53 0.86
CA GLU A 212 23.74 -8.34 1.17
C GLU A 212 22.50 -7.90 0.39
N ARG A 213 22.28 -6.58 0.23
CA ARG A 213 21.20 -6.07 -0.63
C ARG A 213 21.33 -6.56 -2.07
N LEU A 214 22.52 -6.46 -2.64
CA LEU A 214 22.77 -6.90 -4.00
C LEU A 214 22.60 -8.41 -4.16
N GLU A 215 23.05 -9.20 -3.19
CA GLU A 215 22.87 -10.65 -3.18
C GLU A 215 21.39 -11.02 -3.12
N ASN A 216 20.65 -10.47 -2.17
CA ASN A 216 19.22 -10.75 -1.99
C ASN A 216 18.41 -10.38 -3.24
N VAL A 217 18.63 -9.20 -3.81
CA VAL A 217 17.98 -8.77 -5.04
C VAL A 217 18.41 -9.63 -6.23
N GLY A 218 19.69 -9.98 -6.35
CA GLY A 218 20.20 -10.86 -7.41
C GLY A 218 19.50 -12.22 -7.41
N ARG A 219 19.33 -12.84 -6.25
CA ARG A 219 18.61 -14.12 -6.09
C ARG A 219 17.13 -13.98 -6.47
N LEU A 220 16.48 -12.88 -6.09
CA LEU A 220 15.09 -12.62 -6.48
C LEU A 220 14.94 -12.41 -8.00
N ILE A 221 15.86 -11.69 -8.64
CA ILE A 221 15.89 -11.53 -10.10
C ILE A 221 16.03 -12.89 -10.80
N GLU A 222 16.93 -13.76 -10.32
CA GLU A 222 17.04 -15.12 -10.86
C GLU A 222 15.72 -15.89 -10.76
N GLU A 223 14.99 -15.76 -9.67
CA GLU A 223 13.69 -16.39 -9.49
C GLU A 223 12.60 -15.82 -10.43
N THR A 224 12.63 -14.52 -10.73
CA THR A 224 11.75 -13.94 -11.75
C THR A 224 12.08 -14.47 -13.15
N MET A 225 13.37 -14.58 -13.49
CA MET A 225 13.81 -15.12 -14.78
C MET A 225 13.41 -16.60 -14.96
N LYS A 226 13.55 -17.43 -13.90
CA LYS A 226 13.12 -18.84 -13.93
C LYS A 226 11.61 -19.00 -14.22
N ARG A 227 10.81 -18.01 -13.82
CA ARG A 227 9.36 -17.98 -14.05
C ARG A 227 8.96 -17.27 -15.34
N GLY A 228 9.92 -16.77 -16.12
CA GLY A 228 9.66 -16.06 -17.36
C GLY A 228 9.03 -14.69 -17.18
N ILE A 229 9.17 -14.08 -16.00
CA ILE A 229 8.67 -12.72 -15.73
C ILE A 229 9.57 -11.72 -16.45
N GLU A 230 8.99 -10.91 -17.34
CA GLU A 230 9.72 -9.93 -18.12
C GLU A 230 10.30 -8.80 -17.24
N PRO A 231 11.53 -8.32 -17.52
CA PRO A 231 12.19 -7.32 -16.70
C PRO A 231 11.46 -5.98 -16.57
N ASP A 232 10.64 -5.61 -17.55
CA ASP A 232 9.85 -4.38 -17.54
C ASP A 232 8.65 -4.43 -16.58
N ARG A 233 8.36 -5.61 -16.05
CA ARG A 233 7.35 -5.85 -14.99
C ARG A 233 7.94 -5.84 -13.59
N VAL A 234 9.27 -5.69 -13.44
CA VAL A 234 9.99 -5.83 -12.17
C VAL A 234 10.45 -4.46 -11.67
N TYR A 235 10.08 -4.13 -10.45
CA TYR A 235 10.59 -3.01 -9.68
C TYR A 235 11.42 -3.53 -8.51
N ILE A 236 12.37 -2.74 -8.04
CA ILE A 236 13.28 -3.12 -6.95
C ILE A 236 13.22 -2.07 -5.86
N ASP A 237 12.93 -2.49 -4.64
CA ASP A 237 13.11 -1.72 -3.42
C ASP A 237 14.38 -2.21 -2.71
N PRO A 238 15.49 -1.46 -2.77
CA PRO A 238 16.75 -1.84 -2.15
C PRO A 238 16.72 -1.66 -0.62
N LEU A 239 15.62 -1.19 -0.03
CA LEU A 239 15.49 -0.87 1.39
C LEU A 239 16.57 0.11 1.87
N ALA A 240 16.77 1.18 1.12
CA ALA A 240 17.64 2.28 1.53
C ALA A 240 17.00 3.08 2.67
N PHE A 241 17.74 3.26 3.75
CA PHE A 241 17.28 4.05 4.89
C PHE A 241 17.83 5.48 4.83
N PRO A 242 17.14 6.43 5.50
CA PRO A 242 17.69 7.77 5.67
C PRO A 242 19.07 7.73 6.33
N ILE A 243 20.03 8.49 5.80
CA ILE A 243 21.39 8.61 6.34
C ILE A 243 21.40 9.02 7.82
N SER A 244 20.32 9.66 8.29
CA SER A 244 20.13 10.02 9.70
C SER A 244 19.99 8.82 10.63
N VAL A 245 19.65 7.63 10.13
CA VAL A 245 19.52 6.40 10.93
C VAL A 245 20.89 5.74 11.06
N SER A 246 21.60 5.54 9.96
CA SER A 246 23.00 5.08 9.90
C SER A 246 23.60 5.46 8.55
N LYS A 247 24.90 5.82 8.53
CA LYS A 247 25.62 6.09 7.29
C LYS A 247 25.80 4.83 6.42
N GLU A 248 25.70 3.65 7.03
CA GLU A 248 25.89 2.35 6.38
C GLU A 248 24.62 1.84 5.69
N TYR A 249 23.45 2.40 6.05
CA TYR A 249 22.15 2.00 5.51
C TYR A 249 21.60 2.92 4.40
N GLY A 250 22.33 3.97 4.03
CA GLY A 250 21.94 4.94 3.01
C GLY A 250 22.58 4.74 1.64
#